data_4eeaa601a970500a4af331b67ea9e02c
#
_entry.id   4eeaa601a970500a4af331b67ea9e02c
#
_cell.length_a   1.000
_cell.length_b   1.000
_cell.length_c   1.000
_cell.angle_alpha   90.00
_cell.angle_beta   90.00
_cell.angle_gamma   90.00
#
_symmetry.space_group_name_H-M   'P 1'
#
loop_
_entity.id
_entity.type
_entity.pdbx_description
1 polymer ?
#
loop_
_entity_poly.entity_id
_entity_poly.type
_entity_poly.pdbx_seq_one_letter_code
_entity_poly.pdbx_strand_id
1 'polypeptide(L)'
;MARFLFATGIEGSYPVIADGAGGLLRQDRMEANGHYARWHEDLDLVKGLGVGHLRWGPPMHRTWLGPRRYDWSFCDDVLARLAELRVEPILDLCHFGMPDWLGNSFQNPDFPVAFAEFADDFARRFDSVRLYTPINEIYICARFSAELGWWNERMLSRGVSLADLNSRPAGGIWEVGPGGERPFVTAIKHLCRAGLLAMERILRVRPNALFIQSESTEFYHPVSPRVQSRTDFLNLRRFLSLDLTYGRQVSAPIYQYLNDNGLGRGDYDWFMKHGRELKRYCILGTDYYRTNEQLVHPDGHIHPAGEVFGYYVVMKDYEDRYHLPVMHTETNFPEPEGASEWLWRQAANVRRLRQDNVPLVGFTWYGLTDMTDWDICLRERRGTVNPVGLFDLERRERPVCRAFRDLVREYGHVEAWESALSSLVSPVVVTTTP
;
A
#
# COMPACT_ATOMS: atom_id res chain seq x y z
N MET A 1 11.20 -10.51 -23.36
CA MET A 1 11.15 -9.09 -22.94
C MET A 1 9.96 -8.92 -21.99
N ALA A 2 10.15 -8.33 -20.81
CA ALA A 2 9.07 -8.07 -19.90
C ALA A 2 8.21 -6.93 -20.44
N ARG A 3 6.90 -7.15 -20.52
CA ARG A 3 5.94 -6.12 -20.94
C ARG A 3 5.66 -5.18 -19.78
N PHE A 4 5.22 -3.97 -20.09
CA PHE A 4 4.73 -3.01 -19.10
C PHE A 4 3.58 -3.62 -18.29
N LEU A 5 3.66 -3.50 -16.95
CA LEU A 5 2.76 -4.15 -16.02
C LEU A 5 1.47 -3.35 -15.87
N PHE A 6 0.43 -3.69 -16.63
CA PHE A 6 -0.91 -3.16 -16.36
C PHE A 6 -1.63 -4.06 -15.35
N ALA A 7 -2.19 -3.43 -14.31
CA ALA A 7 -2.94 -4.11 -13.27
C ALA A 7 -4.21 -3.34 -12.88
N THR A 8 -5.10 -4.03 -12.21
CA THR A 8 -6.13 -3.46 -11.34
C THR A 8 -6.01 -4.10 -9.97
N GLY A 9 -6.78 -3.63 -8.97
CA GLY A 9 -6.75 -4.15 -7.62
C GLY A 9 -8.15 -4.58 -7.14
N ILE A 10 -8.20 -5.62 -6.32
CA ILE A 10 -9.36 -5.94 -5.51
C ILE A 10 -9.05 -5.50 -4.09
N GLU A 11 -9.86 -4.57 -3.58
CA GLU A 11 -9.67 -3.97 -2.25
C GLU A 11 -9.72 -5.03 -1.16
N GLY A 12 -8.56 -5.30 -0.57
CA GLY A 12 -8.36 -6.32 0.45
C GLY A 12 -8.24 -5.78 1.87
N SER A 13 -8.54 -4.48 2.11
CA SER A 13 -8.41 -3.92 3.46
C SER A 13 -9.48 -4.45 4.42
N TYR A 14 -9.05 -4.67 5.67
CA TYR A 14 -9.87 -5.27 6.73
C TYR A 14 -9.51 -4.71 8.12
N PRO A 15 -9.36 -3.38 8.30
CA PRO A 15 -9.03 -2.81 9.59
C PRO A 15 -10.15 -3.05 10.62
N VAL A 16 -9.77 -3.11 11.88
CA VAL A 16 -10.69 -3.14 13.02
C VAL A 16 -10.88 -1.73 13.54
N ILE A 17 -12.13 -1.31 13.73
CA ILE A 17 -12.51 0.00 14.23
C ILE A 17 -13.42 -0.11 15.45
N ALA A 18 -13.67 1.00 16.12
CA ALA A 18 -14.69 1.05 17.17
C ALA A 18 -16.11 1.00 16.56
N ASP A 19 -17.02 0.29 17.23
CA ASP A 19 -18.42 0.16 16.79
C ASP A 19 -19.35 1.28 17.30
N GLY A 20 -18.81 2.22 18.10
CA GLY A 20 -19.55 3.31 18.71
C GLY A 20 -20.35 2.94 19.97
N ALA A 21 -20.44 1.66 20.30
CA ALA A 21 -21.12 1.14 21.48
C ALA A 21 -20.15 0.62 22.55
N GLY A 22 -18.85 0.82 22.36
CA GLY A 22 -17.77 0.36 23.23
C GLY A 22 -17.18 -1.00 22.83
N GLY A 23 -17.61 -1.58 21.70
CA GLY A 23 -17.07 -2.76 21.09
C GLY A 23 -16.16 -2.45 19.89
N LEU A 24 -15.78 -3.52 19.19
CA LEU A 24 -14.97 -3.45 17.98
C LEU A 24 -15.71 -4.11 16.81
N LEU A 25 -15.43 -3.60 15.63
CA LEU A 25 -16.02 -4.11 14.39
C LEU A 25 -14.94 -4.12 13.29
N ARG A 26 -14.97 -5.14 12.43
CA ARG A 26 -14.08 -5.24 11.27
C ARG A 26 -14.72 -4.60 10.04
N GLN A 27 -13.98 -3.73 9.38
CA GLN A 27 -14.31 -3.16 8.07
C GLN A 27 -13.72 -4.05 6.98
N ASP A 28 -14.35 -5.19 6.71
CA ASP A 28 -13.92 -6.12 5.66
C ASP A 28 -14.41 -5.63 4.30
N ARG A 29 -13.50 -5.13 3.46
CA ARG A 29 -13.84 -4.56 2.15
C ARG A 29 -14.26 -5.62 1.14
N MET A 30 -13.65 -6.80 1.17
CA MET A 30 -14.07 -7.89 0.28
C MET A 30 -15.52 -8.33 0.56
N GLU A 31 -15.91 -8.35 1.83
CA GLU A 31 -17.31 -8.62 2.21
C GLU A 31 -18.24 -7.48 1.77
N ALA A 32 -17.86 -6.23 2.07
CA ALA A 32 -18.67 -5.05 1.74
C ALA A 32 -18.87 -4.87 0.23
N ASN A 33 -17.87 -5.24 -0.58
CA ASN A 33 -17.92 -5.17 -2.04
C ASN A 33 -18.49 -6.44 -2.67
N GLY A 34 -18.85 -7.46 -1.88
CA GLY A 34 -19.42 -8.73 -2.35
C GLY A 34 -18.42 -9.67 -3.04
N HIS A 35 -17.12 -9.44 -2.88
CA HIS A 35 -16.08 -10.22 -3.55
C HIS A 35 -16.12 -11.70 -3.16
N TYR A 36 -16.34 -12.04 -1.90
CA TYR A 36 -16.42 -13.45 -1.47
C TYR A 36 -17.50 -14.25 -2.18
N ALA A 37 -18.63 -13.62 -2.54
CA ALA A 37 -19.73 -14.27 -3.23
C ALA A 37 -19.57 -14.25 -4.76
N ARG A 38 -18.85 -13.27 -5.30
CA ARG A 38 -18.75 -13.00 -6.74
C ARG A 38 -17.33 -13.07 -7.30
N TRP A 39 -16.41 -13.68 -6.57
CA TRP A 39 -14.99 -13.69 -6.94
C TRP A 39 -14.70 -14.27 -8.32
N HIS A 40 -15.45 -15.29 -8.76
CA HIS A 40 -15.32 -15.84 -10.12
C HIS A 40 -15.61 -14.77 -11.17
N GLU A 41 -16.73 -14.07 -11.01
CA GLU A 41 -17.14 -12.98 -11.90
C GLU A 41 -16.11 -11.85 -11.88
N ASP A 42 -15.63 -11.47 -10.71
CA ASP A 42 -14.61 -10.42 -10.56
C ASP A 42 -13.31 -10.79 -11.32
N LEU A 43 -12.85 -12.03 -11.22
CA LEU A 43 -11.67 -12.48 -11.95
C LEU A 43 -11.89 -12.56 -13.46
N ASP A 44 -13.09 -12.92 -13.91
CA ASP A 44 -13.46 -12.88 -15.31
C ASP A 44 -13.50 -11.45 -15.86
N LEU A 45 -13.96 -10.47 -15.06
CA LEU A 45 -13.88 -9.06 -15.40
C LEU A 45 -12.42 -8.59 -15.53
N VAL A 46 -11.55 -8.97 -14.59
CA VAL A 46 -10.09 -8.67 -14.68
C VAL A 46 -9.53 -9.20 -15.99
N LYS A 47 -9.84 -10.43 -16.36
CA LYS A 47 -9.41 -11.00 -17.64
C LYS A 47 -9.94 -10.21 -18.83
N GLY A 48 -11.20 -9.76 -18.76
CA GLY A 48 -11.86 -8.94 -19.79
C GLY A 48 -11.26 -7.56 -19.99
N LEU A 49 -10.52 -7.03 -19.01
CA LEU A 49 -9.77 -5.77 -19.13
C LEU A 49 -8.55 -5.89 -20.05
N GLY A 50 -8.05 -7.10 -20.30
CA GLY A 50 -6.81 -7.31 -21.07
C GLY A 50 -5.54 -7.08 -20.27
N VAL A 51 -5.62 -6.86 -18.96
CA VAL A 51 -4.45 -6.71 -18.06
C VAL A 51 -3.78 -8.05 -17.80
N GLY A 52 -2.47 -8.01 -17.56
CA GLY A 52 -1.70 -9.22 -17.23
C GLY A 52 -1.58 -9.48 -15.74
N HIS A 53 -1.97 -8.53 -14.89
CA HIS A 53 -1.72 -8.61 -13.45
C HIS A 53 -2.96 -8.17 -12.65
N LEU A 54 -3.07 -8.72 -11.44
CA LEU A 54 -4.07 -8.33 -10.44
C LEU A 54 -3.38 -8.11 -9.10
N ARG A 55 -3.53 -6.93 -8.49
CA ARG A 55 -3.22 -6.77 -7.07
C ARG A 55 -4.36 -7.40 -6.26
N TRP A 56 -4.00 -8.42 -5.50
CA TRP A 56 -4.94 -9.16 -4.66
C TRP A 56 -4.23 -9.66 -3.41
N GLY A 57 -4.90 -9.67 -2.29
CA GLY A 57 -4.36 -10.14 -1.03
C GLY A 57 -5.26 -11.18 -0.36
N PRO A 58 -4.69 -12.10 0.41
CA PRO A 58 -5.48 -13.00 1.24
C PRO A 58 -6.22 -12.20 2.30
N PRO A 59 -7.50 -12.53 2.59
CA PRO A 59 -8.17 -11.96 3.75
C PRO A 59 -7.54 -12.56 5.03
N MET A 60 -6.48 -11.92 5.53
CA MET A 60 -5.62 -12.48 6.58
C MET A 60 -6.39 -12.94 7.81
N HIS A 61 -7.43 -12.19 8.21
CA HIS A 61 -8.29 -12.54 9.36
C HIS A 61 -9.11 -13.83 9.16
N ARG A 62 -9.37 -14.23 7.90
CA ARG A 62 -10.04 -15.49 7.57
C ARG A 62 -9.04 -16.61 7.25
N THR A 63 -7.86 -16.24 6.78
CA THR A 63 -6.84 -17.19 6.35
C THR A 63 -5.91 -17.62 7.49
N TRP A 64 -5.48 -16.69 8.33
CA TRP A 64 -4.50 -16.92 9.39
C TRP A 64 -5.16 -16.97 10.77
N LEU A 65 -5.53 -18.20 11.19
CA LEU A 65 -6.39 -18.47 12.35
C LEU A 65 -5.62 -18.70 13.67
N GLY A 66 -4.31 -18.64 13.65
CA GLY A 66 -3.42 -18.86 14.82
C GLY A 66 -2.00 -19.16 14.38
N PRO A 67 -1.03 -19.28 15.29
CA PRO A 67 0.32 -19.68 14.96
C PRO A 67 0.32 -20.97 14.14
N ARG A 68 0.83 -20.91 12.90
CA ARG A 68 0.86 -22.03 11.93
C ARG A 68 -0.48 -22.73 11.71
N ARG A 69 -1.60 -22.03 11.92
CA ARG A 69 -2.94 -22.54 11.69
C ARG A 69 -3.65 -21.68 10.66
N TYR A 70 -3.94 -22.26 9.50
CA TYR A 70 -4.46 -21.55 8.34
C TYR A 70 -5.71 -22.23 7.77
N ASP A 71 -6.60 -21.41 7.22
CA ASP A 71 -7.58 -21.83 6.23
C ASP A 71 -7.19 -21.24 4.88
N TRP A 72 -6.66 -22.07 4.01
CA TRP A 72 -6.20 -21.67 2.69
C TRP A 72 -7.27 -21.79 1.60
N SER A 73 -8.44 -22.32 1.90
CA SER A 73 -9.45 -22.71 0.90
C SER A 73 -9.75 -21.61 -0.10
N PHE A 74 -10.04 -20.39 0.39
CA PHE A 74 -10.34 -19.27 -0.48
C PHE A 74 -9.11 -18.82 -1.30
N CYS A 75 -7.92 -18.84 -0.72
CA CYS A 75 -6.70 -18.51 -1.45
C CYS A 75 -6.38 -19.56 -2.53
N ASP A 76 -6.58 -20.86 -2.23
CA ASP A 76 -6.39 -21.94 -3.19
C ASP A 76 -7.29 -21.75 -4.42
N ASP A 77 -8.57 -21.47 -4.20
CA ASP A 77 -9.55 -21.28 -5.26
C ASP A 77 -9.20 -20.04 -6.13
N VAL A 78 -8.96 -18.89 -5.51
CA VAL A 78 -8.66 -17.64 -6.23
C VAL A 78 -7.35 -17.75 -7.02
N LEU A 79 -6.29 -18.29 -6.42
CA LEU A 79 -4.98 -18.37 -7.10
C LEU A 79 -4.98 -19.44 -8.21
N ALA A 80 -5.71 -20.55 -8.04
CA ALA A 80 -5.94 -21.51 -9.11
C ALA A 80 -6.67 -20.87 -10.30
N ARG A 81 -7.72 -20.10 -10.03
CA ARG A 81 -8.46 -19.41 -11.10
C ARG A 81 -7.62 -18.37 -11.82
N LEU A 82 -6.80 -17.58 -11.10
CA LEU A 82 -5.87 -16.63 -11.72
C LEU A 82 -4.88 -17.32 -12.66
N ALA A 83 -4.37 -18.51 -12.28
CA ALA A 83 -3.49 -19.31 -13.13
C ALA A 83 -4.19 -19.78 -14.40
N GLU A 84 -5.44 -20.27 -14.30
CA GLU A 84 -6.27 -20.64 -15.47
C GLU A 84 -6.48 -19.47 -16.42
N LEU A 85 -6.76 -18.29 -15.87
CA LEU A 85 -6.97 -17.04 -16.61
C LEU A 85 -5.67 -16.47 -17.18
N ARG A 86 -4.50 -16.96 -16.75
CA ARG A 86 -3.18 -16.41 -17.07
C ARG A 86 -3.08 -14.94 -16.67
N VAL A 87 -3.52 -14.63 -15.46
CA VAL A 87 -3.35 -13.34 -14.80
C VAL A 87 -2.38 -13.56 -13.64
N GLU A 88 -1.26 -12.87 -13.64
CA GLU A 88 -0.25 -12.98 -12.59
C GLU A 88 -0.65 -12.16 -11.37
N PRO A 89 -0.71 -12.75 -10.17
CA PRO A 89 -1.03 -11.98 -8.97
C PRO A 89 0.17 -11.15 -8.50
N ILE A 90 -0.11 -9.91 -8.09
CA ILE A 90 0.75 -9.12 -7.19
C ILE A 90 0.14 -9.31 -5.81
N LEU A 91 0.78 -10.17 -4.99
CA LEU A 91 0.23 -10.59 -3.69
C LEU A 91 0.45 -9.53 -2.63
N ASP A 92 -0.65 -8.92 -2.21
CA ASP A 92 -0.70 -7.96 -1.11
C ASP A 92 -0.99 -8.70 0.19
N LEU A 93 0.06 -9.09 0.92
CA LEU A 93 -0.07 -9.98 2.07
C LEU A 93 -0.72 -9.33 3.30
N CYS A 94 -0.57 -8.01 3.46
CA CYS A 94 -1.17 -7.26 4.57
C CYS A 94 -1.67 -5.90 4.09
N HIS A 95 -3.00 -5.75 3.98
CA HIS A 95 -3.66 -4.51 3.60
C HIS A 95 -4.51 -3.98 4.75
N PHE A 96 -3.88 -3.17 5.63
CA PHE A 96 -4.49 -2.41 6.72
C PHE A 96 -5.20 -3.21 7.83
N GLY A 97 -4.92 -4.49 8.00
CA GLY A 97 -5.58 -5.29 9.01
C GLY A 97 -4.68 -6.33 9.66
N MET A 98 -5.22 -6.96 10.68
CA MET A 98 -4.55 -7.98 11.50
C MET A 98 -5.48 -9.18 11.68
N PRO A 99 -4.95 -10.40 11.90
CA PRO A 99 -5.77 -11.53 12.31
C PRO A 99 -6.30 -11.32 13.72
N ASP A 100 -7.47 -11.89 14.03
CA ASP A 100 -8.14 -11.66 15.30
C ASP A 100 -7.37 -12.22 16.52
N TRP A 101 -6.59 -13.27 16.31
CA TRP A 101 -5.85 -13.94 17.37
C TRP A 101 -4.62 -13.18 17.87
N LEU A 102 -4.04 -12.29 17.04
CA LEU A 102 -2.86 -11.51 17.38
C LEU A 102 -3.27 -10.18 18.01
N GLY A 103 -3.32 -10.17 19.32
CA GLY A 103 -3.76 -8.98 20.06
C GLY A 103 -2.79 -7.80 19.97
N ASN A 104 -3.29 -6.60 20.25
CA ASN A 104 -2.55 -5.33 20.30
C ASN A 104 -1.96 -4.86 18.96
N SER A 105 -2.44 -5.42 17.85
CA SER A 105 -2.15 -4.98 16.49
C SER A 105 -0.66 -4.71 16.23
N PHE A 106 -0.32 -3.58 15.58
CA PHE A 106 1.05 -3.21 15.23
C PHE A 106 1.89 -2.74 16.44
N GLN A 107 1.29 -2.57 17.62
CA GLN A 107 2.02 -2.37 18.88
C GLN A 107 2.54 -3.70 19.46
N ASN A 108 2.11 -4.84 18.95
CA ASN A 108 2.55 -6.14 19.40
C ASN A 108 3.99 -6.43 18.95
N PRO A 109 4.96 -6.64 19.86
CA PRO A 109 6.35 -6.89 19.49
C PRO A 109 6.57 -8.24 18.78
N ASP A 110 5.61 -9.17 18.87
CA ASP A 110 5.68 -10.48 18.20
C ASP A 110 5.19 -10.42 16.75
N PHE A 111 4.48 -9.34 16.36
CA PHE A 111 3.93 -9.21 15.02
C PHE A 111 4.98 -9.42 13.91
N PRO A 112 6.18 -8.82 13.96
CA PRO A 112 7.15 -8.96 12.87
C PRO A 112 7.55 -10.41 12.60
N VAL A 113 7.75 -11.20 13.65
CA VAL A 113 8.17 -12.61 13.54
C VAL A 113 6.99 -13.48 13.07
N ALA A 114 5.82 -13.29 13.68
CA ALA A 114 4.61 -14.02 13.32
C ALA A 114 4.20 -13.77 11.86
N PHE A 115 4.25 -12.52 11.41
CA PHE A 115 3.94 -12.17 10.02
C PHE A 115 4.95 -12.78 9.03
N ALA A 116 6.23 -12.78 9.38
CA ALA A 116 7.26 -13.43 8.56
C ALA A 116 7.06 -14.95 8.43
N GLU A 117 6.55 -15.61 9.49
CA GLU A 117 6.16 -17.04 9.44
C GLU A 117 4.97 -17.25 8.51
N PHE A 118 3.94 -16.41 8.60
CA PHE A 118 2.81 -16.44 7.67
C PHE A 118 3.26 -16.28 6.22
N ALA A 119 4.13 -15.31 5.94
CA ALA A 119 4.66 -15.05 4.59
C ALA A 119 5.51 -16.23 4.06
N ASP A 120 6.30 -16.91 4.92
CA ASP A 120 7.06 -18.12 4.57
C ASP A 120 6.11 -19.26 4.20
N ASP A 121 5.12 -19.53 5.05
CA ASP A 121 4.15 -20.61 4.84
C ASP A 121 3.29 -20.34 3.58
N PHE A 122 2.91 -19.08 3.34
CA PHE A 122 2.22 -18.65 2.11
C PHE A 122 3.08 -18.91 0.87
N ALA A 123 4.33 -18.46 0.88
CA ALA A 123 5.22 -18.62 -0.26
C ALA A 123 5.56 -20.10 -0.54
N ARG A 124 5.60 -20.95 0.49
CA ARG A 124 5.78 -22.41 0.32
C ARG A 124 4.58 -23.05 -0.34
N ARG A 125 3.38 -22.63 0.03
CA ARG A 125 2.14 -23.20 -0.52
C ARG A 125 1.91 -22.79 -1.96
N PHE A 126 2.12 -21.50 -2.30
CA PHE A 126 1.81 -20.91 -3.60
C PHE A 126 3.09 -20.64 -4.38
N ASP A 127 3.64 -21.68 -4.95
CA ASP A 127 4.98 -21.66 -5.57
C ASP A 127 5.05 -20.92 -6.92
N SER A 128 3.92 -20.69 -7.56
CA SER A 128 3.80 -19.93 -8.80
C SER A 128 3.90 -18.39 -8.59
N VAL A 129 3.69 -17.91 -7.37
CA VAL A 129 3.70 -16.48 -7.07
C VAL A 129 5.12 -15.93 -7.03
N ARG A 130 5.33 -14.79 -7.73
CA ARG A 130 6.64 -14.13 -7.82
C ARG A 130 6.62 -12.66 -7.37
N LEU A 131 5.46 -12.01 -7.45
CA LEU A 131 5.31 -10.58 -7.14
C LEU A 131 4.57 -10.42 -5.81
N TYR A 132 5.17 -9.69 -4.88
CA TYR A 132 4.62 -9.50 -3.55
C TYR A 132 4.63 -8.03 -3.15
N THR A 133 3.57 -7.58 -2.50
CA THR A 133 3.54 -6.42 -1.61
C THR A 133 3.46 -6.97 -0.19
N PRO A 134 4.56 -7.03 0.56
CA PRO A 134 4.51 -7.62 1.91
C PRO A 134 3.52 -6.90 2.81
N ILE A 135 3.57 -5.56 2.84
CA ILE A 135 2.65 -4.72 3.62
C ILE A 135 2.35 -3.48 2.78
N ASN A 136 1.07 -3.23 2.52
CA ASN A 136 0.62 -2.05 1.78
C ASN A 136 0.73 -0.78 2.60
N GLU A 137 1.19 0.31 2.00
CA GLU A 137 1.23 1.67 2.55
C GLU A 137 1.62 1.72 4.04
N ILE A 138 2.84 1.27 4.36
CA ILE A 138 3.32 1.16 5.74
C ILE A 138 3.14 2.49 6.51
N TYR A 139 3.43 3.63 5.86
CA TYR A 139 3.30 4.93 6.47
C TYR A 139 1.85 5.25 6.85
N ILE A 140 0.91 5.06 5.93
CA ILE A 140 -0.53 5.29 6.16
C ILE A 140 -1.08 4.28 7.16
N CYS A 141 -0.69 3.01 7.05
CA CYS A 141 -1.09 1.97 7.99
C CYS A 141 -0.72 2.33 9.44
N ALA A 142 0.52 2.76 9.67
CA ALA A 142 0.97 3.21 10.98
C ALA A 142 0.28 4.51 11.43
N ARG A 143 0.08 5.44 10.51
CA ARG A 143 -0.53 6.73 10.80
C ARG A 143 -1.99 6.58 11.22
N PHE A 144 -2.81 5.89 10.40
CA PHE A 144 -4.23 5.75 10.71
C PHE A 144 -4.47 4.80 11.89
N SER A 145 -3.64 3.77 12.06
CA SER A 145 -3.74 2.89 13.22
C SER A 145 -3.23 3.57 14.49
N ALA A 146 -1.98 4.00 14.53
CA ALA A 146 -1.27 4.31 15.77
C ALA A 146 -1.14 5.82 16.07
N GLU A 147 -0.96 6.68 15.06
CA GLU A 147 -0.91 8.13 15.26
C GLU A 147 -2.31 8.70 15.49
N LEU A 148 -3.27 8.33 14.64
CA LEU A 148 -4.63 8.85 14.68
C LEU A 148 -5.60 7.96 15.48
N GLY A 149 -5.24 6.71 15.73
CA GLY A 149 -6.08 5.77 16.49
C GLY A 149 -7.41 5.41 15.80
N TRP A 150 -7.43 5.46 14.47
CA TRP A 150 -8.64 5.15 13.69
C TRP A 150 -8.82 3.65 13.44
N TRP A 151 -7.71 2.92 13.30
CA TRP A 151 -7.70 1.51 12.93
C TRP A 151 -6.92 0.65 13.92
N ASN A 152 -7.33 -0.60 14.06
CA ASN A 152 -6.59 -1.72 14.66
C ASN A 152 -6.11 -1.54 16.12
N GLU A 153 -5.72 -0.35 16.51
CA GLU A 153 -5.08 -0.12 17.79
C GLU A 153 -6.10 -0.04 18.94
N ARG A 154 -5.79 -0.70 20.02
CA ARG A 154 -6.59 -0.59 21.26
C ARG A 154 -6.58 0.80 21.88
N MET A 155 -5.96 1.77 21.23
CA MET A 155 -5.96 3.15 21.68
C MET A 155 -7.37 3.77 21.65
N LEU A 156 -8.25 3.27 20.77
CA LEU A 156 -9.68 3.57 20.82
C LEU A 156 -10.31 3.20 22.17
N SER A 157 -9.77 2.20 22.89
CA SER A 157 -10.22 1.81 24.22
C SER A 157 -9.76 2.75 25.35
N ARG A 158 -8.95 3.76 25.06
CA ARG A 158 -8.48 4.76 26.05
C ARG A 158 -9.43 5.94 26.23
N GLY A 159 -10.70 5.79 25.89
CA GLY A 159 -11.73 6.78 26.18
C GLY A 159 -11.97 7.83 25.10
N VAL A 160 -11.43 7.63 23.90
CA VAL A 160 -11.79 8.43 22.74
C VAL A 160 -13.03 7.83 22.12
N SER A 161 -14.14 8.54 22.21
CA SER A 161 -15.39 8.09 21.60
C SER A 161 -15.36 8.27 20.08
N LEU A 162 -16.13 7.45 19.36
CA LEU A 162 -16.40 7.70 17.93
C LEU A 162 -16.98 9.09 17.68
N ALA A 163 -17.71 9.66 18.65
CA ALA A 163 -18.22 11.02 18.57
C ALA A 163 -17.09 12.05 18.53
N ASP A 164 -15.99 11.84 19.29
CA ASP A 164 -14.82 12.72 19.25
C ASP A 164 -14.07 12.62 17.92
N LEU A 165 -14.02 11.42 17.32
CA LEU A 165 -13.48 11.22 15.98
C LEU A 165 -14.38 11.79 14.88
N ASN A 166 -15.72 11.69 15.06
CA ASN A 166 -16.73 12.14 14.10
C ASN A 166 -17.00 13.65 14.16
N SER A 167 -16.64 14.33 15.26
CA SER A 167 -16.72 15.79 15.35
C SER A 167 -15.67 16.50 14.47
N ARG A 168 -14.72 15.76 13.95
CA ARG A 168 -13.68 16.26 13.03
C ARG A 168 -14.24 16.29 11.61
N PRO A 169 -14.08 17.43 10.87
CA PRO A 169 -14.69 17.57 9.55
C PRO A 169 -14.21 16.48 8.59
N ALA A 170 -15.15 15.89 7.84
CA ALA A 170 -14.83 15.01 6.73
C ALA A 170 -13.97 15.77 5.72
N GLY A 171 -12.77 15.30 5.43
CA GLY A 171 -11.80 16.00 4.59
C GLY A 171 -10.79 16.88 5.32
N GLY A 172 -10.96 17.11 6.63
CA GLY A 172 -10.02 17.86 7.46
C GLY A 172 -9.20 16.99 8.43
N ILE A 173 -8.82 15.86 8.04
CA ILE A 173 -8.71 14.65 8.87
C ILE A 173 -7.32 14.38 9.44
N TRP A 174 -6.36 15.24 9.22
CA TRP A 174 -4.94 14.92 9.48
C TRP A 174 -4.41 15.50 10.80
N GLU A 175 -5.29 15.63 11.79
CA GLU A 175 -4.85 15.99 13.14
C GLU A 175 -4.25 14.80 13.87
N VAL A 176 -3.24 15.08 14.70
CA VAL A 176 -2.67 14.09 15.61
C VAL A 176 -3.77 13.53 16.50
N GLY A 177 -4.04 12.24 16.39
CA GLY A 177 -5.06 11.56 17.16
C GLY A 177 -4.61 11.18 18.57
N PRO A 178 -5.42 10.42 19.29
CA PRO A 178 -5.12 9.99 20.66
C PRO A 178 -3.92 9.04 20.77
N GLY A 179 -3.43 8.51 19.64
CA GLY A 179 -2.26 7.64 19.61
C GLY A 179 -0.96 8.38 19.88
N GLY A 180 -0.62 9.28 18.99
CA GLY A 180 0.57 10.12 19.06
C GLY A 180 1.85 9.52 18.48
N GLU A 181 2.94 10.25 18.62
CA GLU A 181 4.19 10.01 17.91
C GLU A 181 4.87 8.68 18.31
N ARG A 182 4.92 8.37 19.60
CA ARG A 182 5.58 7.14 20.06
C ARG A 182 4.89 5.86 19.60
N PRO A 183 3.56 5.72 19.69
CA PRO A 183 2.83 4.62 19.05
C PRO A 183 3.03 4.55 17.54
N PHE A 184 3.05 5.69 16.84
CA PHE A 184 3.34 5.75 15.42
C PHE A 184 4.72 5.16 15.09
N VAL A 185 5.77 5.61 15.80
CA VAL A 185 7.14 5.10 15.58
C VAL A 185 7.23 3.60 15.93
N THR A 186 6.50 3.13 16.95
CA THR A 186 6.42 1.71 17.28
C THR A 186 5.78 0.91 16.14
N ALA A 187 4.66 1.40 15.58
CA ALA A 187 4.00 0.75 14.45
C ALA A 187 4.90 0.75 13.20
N ILE A 188 5.51 1.88 12.83
CA ILE A 188 6.50 1.96 11.73
C ILE A 188 7.62 0.93 11.93
N LYS A 189 8.20 0.86 13.14
CA LYS A 189 9.26 -0.10 13.47
C LYS A 189 8.80 -1.54 13.22
N HIS A 190 7.63 -1.90 13.72
CA HIS A 190 7.13 -3.27 13.61
C HIS A 190 6.71 -3.61 12.18
N LEU A 191 6.03 -2.72 11.47
CA LEU A 191 5.61 -2.92 10.08
C LEU A 191 6.82 -3.04 9.14
N CYS A 192 7.78 -2.12 9.22
CA CYS A 192 9.01 -2.21 8.40
C CYS A 192 9.80 -3.48 8.71
N ARG A 193 9.91 -3.86 10.00
CA ARG A 193 10.60 -5.10 10.40
C ARG A 193 9.87 -6.33 9.89
N ALA A 194 8.54 -6.36 9.99
CA ALA A 194 7.70 -7.44 9.48
C ALA A 194 7.88 -7.61 7.96
N GLY A 195 7.83 -6.51 7.21
CA GLY A 195 8.06 -6.52 5.76
C GLY A 195 9.44 -7.07 5.39
N LEU A 196 10.52 -6.58 6.02
CA LEU A 196 11.88 -7.07 5.74
C LEU A 196 12.07 -8.54 6.11
N LEU A 197 11.58 -8.98 7.26
CA LEU A 197 11.64 -10.40 7.65
C LEU A 197 10.82 -11.29 6.71
N ALA A 198 9.65 -10.82 6.27
CA ALA A 198 8.84 -11.52 5.27
C ALA A 198 9.59 -11.66 3.94
N MET A 199 10.22 -10.59 3.45
CA MET A 199 11.04 -10.63 2.24
C MET A 199 12.18 -11.64 2.35
N GLU A 200 12.91 -11.64 3.47
CA GLU A 200 13.98 -12.64 3.71
C GLU A 200 13.44 -14.08 3.68
N ARG A 201 12.30 -14.33 4.32
CA ARG A 201 11.69 -15.66 4.36
C ARG A 201 11.20 -16.10 2.99
N ILE A 202 10.51 -15.22 2.26
CA ILE A 202 10.04 -15.49 0.89
C ILE A 202 11.24 -15.81 -0.02
N LEU A 203 12.31 -15.01 0.00
CA LEU A 203 13.50 -15.24 -0.84
C LEU A 203 14.21 -16.58 -0.58
N ARG A 204 14.14 -17.13 0.63
CA ARG A 204 14.69 -18.46 0.94
C ARG A 204 13.99 -19.58 0.17
N VAL A 205 12.71 -19.42 -0.12
CA VAL A 205 11.89 -20.43 -0.82
C VAL A 205 11.54 -20.01 -2.25
N ARG A 206 11.62 -18.73 -2.57
CA ARG A 206 11.37 -18.12 -3.88
C ARG A 206 12.51 -17.14 -4.22
N PRO A 207 13.69 -17.60 -4.64
CA PRO A 207 14.86 -16.73 -4.88
C PRO A 207 14.64 -15.69 -5.99
N ASN A 208 13.64 -15.89 -6.85
CA ASN A 208 13.25 -15.00 -7.95
C ASN A 208 12.05 -14.10 -7.60
N ALA A 209 11.64 -14.05 -6.34
CA ALA A 209 10.58 -13.13 -5.91
C ALA A 209 11.04 -11.68 -6.04
N LEU A 210 10.09 -10.80 -6.43
CA LEU A 210 10.26 -9.35 -6.43
C LEU A 210 9.21 -8.73 -5.53
N PHE A 211 9.59 -7.63 -4.90
CA PHE A 211 8.76 -6.93 -3.92
C PHE A 211 8.36 -5.56 -4.45
N ILE A 212 7.08 -5.37 -4.71
CA ILE A 212 6.51 -4.08 -5.09
C ILE A 212 6.03 -3.44 -3.80
N GLN A 213 6.89 -2.58 -3.21
CA GLN A 213 6.53 -1.87 -1.98
C GLN A 213 5.62 -0.71 -2.33
N SER A 214 4.31 -0.94 -2.29
CA SER A 214 3.28 0.08 -2.48
C SER A 214 3.29 1.03 -1.29
N GLU A 215 3.44 2.31 -1.55
CA GLU A 215 3.49 3.34 -0.50
C GLU A 215 2.82 4.62 -0.97
N SER A 216 2.08 5.26 -0.05
CA SER A 216 1.45 6.54 -0.28
C SER A 216 2.49 7.63 -0.55
N THR A 217 2.32 8.35 -1.66
CA THR A 217 3.26 9.40 -2.07
C THR A 217 2.78 10.77 -1.60
N GLU A 218 2.82 10.96 -0.28
CA GLU A 218 2.43 12.21 0.38
C GLU A 218 3.35 13.39 -0.02
N PHE A 219 2.77 14.59 -0.07
CA PHE A 219 3.50 15.86 -0.13
C PHE A 219 2.77 16.94 0.66
N TYR A 220 3.52 17.76 1.41
CA TYR A 220 2.96 18.78 2.29
C TYR A 220 3.35 20.18 1.81
N HIS A 221 2.36 21.07 1.71
CA HIS A 221 2.51 22.47 1.31
C HIS A 221 2.18 23.41 2.47
N PRO A 222 3.02 24.39 2.81
CA PRO A 222 2.72 25.38 3.85
C PRO A 222 1.73 26.42 3.31
N VAL A 223 0.69 26.76 4.07
CA VAL A 223 -0.19 27.88 3.73
C VAL A 223 0.40 29.23 4.11
N SER A 224 1.45 29.25 4.92
CA SER A 224 2.16 30.46 5.32
C SER A 224 3.56 30.15 5.85
N PRO A 225 4.47 31.15 5.90
CA PRO A 225 5.81 30.96 6.47
C PRO A 225 5.83 30.49 7.94
N ARG A 226 4.74 30.71 8.69
CA ARG A 226 4.64 30.32 10.11
C ARG A 226 4.66 28.80 10.31
N VAL A 227 4.28 28.04 9.31
CA VAL A 227 4.23 26.57 9.37
C VAL A 227 5.33 25.89 8.54
N GLN A 228 6.26 26.68 7.98
CA GLN A 228 7.31 26.14 7.11
C GLN A 228 8.11 25.02 7.80
N SER A 229 8.63 25.26 8.98
CA SER A 229 9.46 24.27 9.71
C SER A 229 8.69 22.97 10.00
N ARG A 230 7.39 23.05 10.30
CA ARG A 230 6.53 21.88 10.48
C ARG A 230 6.34 21.13 9.16
N THR A 231 6.09 21.89 8.10
CA THR A 231 5.89 21.32 6.76
C THR A 231 7.16 20.62 6.26
N ASP A 232 8.32 21.25 6.48
CA ASP A 232 9.62 20.65 6.12
C ASP A 232 9.85 19.34 6.88
N PHE A 233 9.50 19.30 8.18
CA PHE A 233 9.58 18.07 8.97
C PHE A 233 8.64 16.98 8.43
N LEU A 234 7.40 17.30 8.09
CA LEU A 234 6.45 16.37 7.51
C LEU A 234 6.95 15.84 6.15
N ASN A 235 7.54 16.71 5.33
CA ASN A 235 8.16 16.32 4.05
C ASN A 235 9.41 15.45 4.20
N LEU A 236 10.10 15.51 5.32
CA LEU A 236 11.15 14.55 5.67
C LEU A 236 10.55 13.23 6.20
N ARG A 237 9.52 13.33 7.06
CA ARG A 237 8.89 12.18 7.72
C ARG A 237 8.14 11.27 6.75
N ARG A 238 7.57 11.79 5.66
CA ARG A 238 6.81 11.00 4.66
C ARG A 238 7.62 9.87 4.01
N PHE A 239 8.95 9.97 4.02
CA PHE A 239 9.84 8.93 3.49
C PHE A 239 10.21 7.83 4.50
N LEU A 240 9.76 7.94 5.74
CA LEU A 240 10.30 7.17 6.86
C LEU A 240 10.16 5.65 6.67
N SER A 241 8.99 5.18 6.22
CA SER A 241 8.74 3.77 5.95
C SER A 241 9.70 3.21 4.89
N LEU A 242 9.86 3.93 3.79
CA LEU A 242 10.75 3.54 2.68
C LEU A 242 12.23 3.72 3.04
N ASP A 243 12.61 4.75 3.80
CA ASP A 243 13.98 4.92 4.27
C ASP A 243 14.43 3.72 5.11
N LEU A 244 13.58 3.25 6.03
CA LEU A 244 13.86 2.07 6.84
C LEU A 244 13.84 0.79 6.01
N THR A 245 12.84 0.63 5.13
CA THR A 245 12.70 -0.56 4.27
C THR A 245 13.86 -0.71 3.29
N TYR A 246 14.40 0.40 2.77
CA TYR A 246 15.51 0.36 1.80
C TYR A 246 16.88 0.63 2.42
N GLY A 247 16.96 0.75 3.75
CA GLY A 247 18.21 0.96 4.47
C GLY A 247 18.89 2.28 4.11
N ARG A 248 18.10 3.33 3.82
CA ARG A 248 18.59 4.67 3.55
C ARG A 248 18.72 5.47 4.84
N GLN A 249 19.86 6.13 5.02
CA GLN A 249 20.06 7.00 6.18
C GLN A 249 19.06 8.17 6.17
N VAL A 250 18.37 8.38 7.29
CA VAL A 250 17.51 9.53 7.50
C VAL A 250 18.31 10.76 7.88
N SER A 251 17.71 11.95 7.76
CA SER A 251 18.31 13.20 8.23
C SER A 251 18.42 13.23 9.76
N ALA A 252 19.33 14.08 10.29
CA ALA A 252 19.53 14.19 11.74
C ALA A 252 18.24 14.51 12.51
N PRO A 253 17.36 15.44 12.07
CA PRO A 253 16.08 15.68 12.74
C PRO A 253 15.18 14.44 12.80
N ILE A 254 15.12 13.65 11.74
CA ILE A 254 14.32 12.40 11.70
C ILE A 254 14.97 11.33 12.60
N TYR A 255 16.29 11.21 12.62
CA TYR A 255 16.97 10.28 13.53
C TYR A 255 16.69 10.61 15.00
N GLN A 256 16.79 11.90 15.36
CA GLN A 256 16.46 12.36 16.72
C GLN A 256 14.99 12.04 17.06
N TYR A 257 14.07 12.35 16.15
CA TYR A 257 12.65 12.04 16.30
C TYR A 257 12.40 10.55 16.56
N LEU A 258 13.04 9.66 15.78
CA LEU A 258 12.93 8.21 15.96
C LEU A 258 13.43 7.76 17.34
N ASN A 259 14.61 8.26 17.75
CA ASN A 259 15.20 7.92 19.03
C ASN A 259 14.35 8.38 20.22
N ASP A 260 13.82 9.60 20.17
CA ASP A 260 12.98 10.18 21.21
C ASP A 260 11.63 9.41 21.35
N ASN A 261 11.19 8.77 20.26
CA ASN A 261 9.95 8.01 20.21
C ASN A 261 10.14 6.49 20.29
N GLY A 262 11.33 6.00 20.63
CA GLY A 262 11.56 4.60 21.02
C GLY A 262 12.13 3.70 19.94
N LEU A 263 12.58 4.25 18.79
CA LEU A 263 13.39 3.51 17.84
C LEU A 263 14.87 3.84 18.10
N GLY A 264 15.51 3.07 18.97
CA GLY A 264 16.89 3.28 19.38
C GLY A 264 17.92 2.90 18.32
N ARG A 265 19.20 3.20 18.60
CA ARG A 265 20.30 2.99 17.65
C ARG A 265 20.40 1.55 17.15
N GLY A 266 20.25 0.55 18.02
CA GLY A 266 20.33 -0.85 17.64
C GLY A 266 19.28 -1.27 16.61
N ASP A 267 18.03 -0.79 16.78
CA ASP A 267 16.97 -0.99 15.80
C ASP A 267 17.28 -0.28 14.49
N TYR A 268 17.76 0.97 14.56
CA TYR A 268 18.12 1.75 13.38
C TYR A 268 19.25 1.07 12.57
N ASP A 269 20.31 0.66 13.22
CA ASP A 269 21.43 -0.03 12.58
C ASP A 269 20.99 -1.37 11.93
N TRP A 270 20.03 -2.06 12.55
CA TRP A 270 19.41 -3.26 11.98
C TRP A 270 18.69 -2.95 10.66
N PHE A 271 17.87 -1.89 10.61
CA PHE A 271 17.19 -1.47 9.39
C PHE A 271 18.17 -1.08 8.28
N MET A 272 19.21 -0.31 8.63
CA MET A 272 20.25 0.10 7.67
C MET A 272 20.96 -1.07 7.04
N LYS A 273 21.17 -2.15 7.78
CA LYS A 273 21.79 -3.38 7.26
C LYS A 273 20.82 -4.16 6.38
N HIS A 274 19.70 -4.62 6.95
CA HIS A 274 18.78 -5.52 6.25
C HIS A 274 18.10 -4.84 5.06
N GLY A 275 17.70 -3.59 5.18
CA GLY A 275 17.11 -2.84 4.09
C GLY A 275 18.02 -2.72 2.87
N ARG A 276 19.32 -2.42 3.07
CA ARG A 276 20.29 -2.36 1.96
C ARG A 276 20.49 -3.69 1.26
N GLU A 277 20.49 -4.79 1.99
CA GLU A 277 20.64 -6.13 1.43
C GLU A 277 19.45 -6.53 0.55
N LEU A 278 18.24 -6.13 0.96
CA LEU A 278 16.98 -6.52 0.31
C LEU A 278 16.52 -5.55 -0.78
N LYS A 279 16.98 -4.30 -0.76
CA LYS A 279 16.59 -3.25 -1.71
C LYS A 279 16.67 -3.69 -3.18
N ARG A 280 17.66 -4.49 -3.53
CA ARG A 280 17.89 -4.98 -4.91
C ARG A 280 16.77 -5.87 -5.47
N TYR A 281 15.87 -6.37 -4.60
CA TYR A 281 14.71 -7.16 -5.00
C TYR A 281 13.44 -6.34 -5.06
N CYS A 282 13.53 -5.01 -4.87
CA CYS A 282 12.38 -4.13 -4.74
C CYS A 282 12.09 -3.35 -6.01
N ILE A 283 10.81 -3.14 -6.26
CA ILE A 283 10.24 -2.13 -7.14
C ILE A 283 9.56 -1.12 -6.22
N LEU A 284 9.84 0.17 -6.42
CA LEU A 284 9.20 1.25 -5.69
C LEU A 284 7.76 1.39 -6.19
N GLY A 285 6.79 1.03 -5.37
CA GLY A 285 5.38 1.27 -5.62
C GLY A 285 5.00 2.68 -5.15
N THR A 286 4.24 3.39 -5.96
CA THR A 286 3.81 4.75 -5.67
C THR A 286 2.29 4.86 -5.83
N ASP A 287 1.61 5.10 -4.71
CA ASP A 287 0.17 5.31 -4.66
C ASP A 287 -0.08 6.81 -4.65
N TYR A 288 -0.80 7.31 -5.66
CA TYR A 288 -1.06 8.73 -5.80
C TYR A 288 -2.52 9.00 -6.12
N TYR A 289 -3.15 9.71 -5.22
CA TYR A 289 -4.53 10.16 -5.29
C TYR A 289 -4.60 11.69 -5.17
N ARG A 290 -5.73 12.30 -5.51
CA ARG A 290 -5.95 13.74 -5.33
C ARG A 290 -5.79 14.23 -3.88
N THR A 291 -5.74 13.30 -2.94
CA THR A 291 -5.59 13.56 -1.50
C THR A 291 -4.16 13.46 -0.98
N ASN A 292 -3.19 13.08 -1.81
CA ASN A 292 -1.82 12.89 -1.35
C ASN A 292 -1.06 14.20 -1.15
N GLU A 293 -1.45 15.27 -1.82
CA GLU A 293 -0.90 16.60 -1.56
C GLU A 293 -1.75 17.32 -0.51
N GLN A 294 -1.11 17.85 0.53
CA GLN A 294 -1.73 18.32 1.76
C GLN A 294 -1.37 19.79 2.05
N LEU A 295 -2.31 20.59 2.51
CA LEU A 295 -2.08 21.95 3.05
C LEU A 295 -1.90 21.89 4.56
N VAL A 296 -0.84 22.52 5.08
CA VAL A 296 -0.52 22.60 6.50
C VAL A 296 -0.86 23.99 7.04
N HIS A 297 -1.74 24.07 8.05
CA HIS A 297 -2.23 25.31 8.64
C HIS A 297 -1.57 25.63 9.99
N PRO A 298 -1.56 26.94 10.40
CA PRO A 298 -0.97 27.37 11.67
C PRO A 298 -1.66 26.83 12.92
N ASP A 299 -2.93 26.51 12.84
CA ASP A 299 -3.72 25.90 13.92
C ASP A 299 -3.48 24.38 14.08
N GLY A 300 -2.61 23.82 13.23
CA GLY A 300 -2.33 22.40 13.24
C GLY A 300 -3.15 21.59 12.25
N HIS A 301 -4.18 22.16 11.66
CA HIS A 301 -5.03 21.49 10.70
C HIS A 301 -4.27 21.15 9.40
N ILE A 302 -4.50 19.95 8.87
CA ILE A 302 -3.94 19.48 7.61
C ILE A 302 -5.10 18.88 6.79
N HIS A 303 -5.21 19.28 5.51
CA HIS A 303 -6.25 18.77 4.62
C HIS A 303 -5.75 18.66 3.17
N PRO A 304 -6.41 17.85 2.33
CA PRO A 304 -6.03 17.70 0.94
C PRO A 304 -5.99 19.02 0.17
N ALA A 305 -4.92 19.23 -0.56
CA ALA A 305 -4.70 20.41 -1.43
C ALA A 305 -5.26 20.21 -2.84
N GLY A 306 -5.57 18.98 -3.20
CA GLY A 306 -5.71 18.58 -4.60
C GLY A 306 -4.35 18.40 -5.27
N GLU A 307 -4.34 18.39 -6.61
CA GLU A 307 -3.14 18.21 -7.40
C GLU A 307 -2.42 19.57 -7.57
N VAL A 308 -1.43 19.86 -6.72
CA VAL A 308 -0.62 21.11 -6.78
C VAL A 308 0.63 20.90 -7.63
N PHE A 309 1.45 19.91 -7.29
CA PHE A 309 2.63 19.51 -8.05
C PHE A 309 2.32 18.42 -9.07
N GLY A 310 1.35 17.58 -8.76
CA GLY A 310 0.97 16.44 -9.56
C GLY A 310 1.94 15.26 -9.46
N TYR A 311 1.47 14.11 -9.92
CA TYR A 311 2.20 12.85 -9.82
C TYR A 311 3.63 12.92 -10.37
N TYR A 312 3.84 13.60 -11.50
CA TYR A 312 5.17 13.69 -12.11
C TYR A 312 6.23 14.27 -11.14
N VAL A 313 5.94 15.40 -10.49
CA VAL A 313 6.88 16.08 -9.61
C VAL A 313 7.05 15.29 -8.30
N VAL A 314 5.94 14.87 -7.71
CA VAL A 314 5.98 14.12 -6.45
C VAL A 314 6.74 12.80 -6.63
N MET A 315 6.47 12.06 -7.71
CA MET A 315 7.13 10.80 -7.99
C MET A 315 8.64 10.96 -8.24
N LYS A 316 9.06 12.04 -8.92
CA LYS A 316 10.48 12.35 -9.14
C LYS A 316 11.25 12.47 -7.83
N ASP A 317 10.64 13.06 -6.80
CA ASP A 317 11.24 13.21 -5.47
C ASP A 317 11.52 11.84 -4.82
N TYR A 318 10.63 10.87 -5.03
CA TYR A 318 10.81 9.49 -4.55
C TYR A 318 11.85 8.73 -5.39
N GLU A 319 11.82 8.88 -6.72
CA GLU A 319 12.80 8.23 -7.60
C GLU A 319 14.22 8.75 -7.37
N ASP A 320 14.41 10.09 -7.30
CA ASP A 320 15.68 10.73 -7.01
C ASP A 320 16.24 10.31 -5.64
N ARG A 321 15.35 9.94 -4.71
CA ARG A 321 15.76 9.47 -3.39
C ARG A 321 16.19 8.01 -3.37
N TYR A 322 15.52 7.12 -4.10
CA TYR A 322 15.70 5.68 -3.97
C TYR A 322 16.39 5.02 -5.16
N HIS A 323 16.30 5.57 -6.36
CA HIS A 323 16.88 5.03 -7.60
C HIS A 323 16.52 3.56 -7.82
N LEU A 324 15.24 3.24 -7.77
CA LEU A 324 14.66 1.92 -8.01
C LEU A 324 13.79 1.95 -9.26
N PRO A 325 13.53 0.79 -9.91
CA PRO A 325 12.39 0.69 -10.81
C PRO A 325 11.11 1.10 -10.10
N VAL A 326 10.21 1.78 -10.80
CA VAL A 326 8.99 2.34 -10.22
C VAL A 326 7.75 1.72 -10.84
N MET A 327 6.72 1.49 -10.05
CA MET A 327 5.39 1.17 -10.50
C MET A 327 4.38 2.14 -9.90
N HIS A 328 3.52 2.72 -10.71
CA HIS A 328 2.34 3.44 -10.21
C HIS A 328 1.34 2.41 -9.73
N THR A 329 1.34 2.15 -8.42
CA THR A 329 0.68 0.99 -7.82
C THR A 329 -0.77 1.23 -7.49
N GLU A 330 -1.18 2.47 -7.23
CA GLU A 330 -2.58 2.81 -6.98
C GLU A 330 -2.91 4.23 -7.44
N THR A 331 -4.03 4.36 -8.16
CA THR A 331 -4.72 5.62 -8.39
C THR A 331 -6.17 5.37 -8.76
N ASN A 332 -7.04 6.30 -8.43
CA ASN A 332 -8.40 6.37 -8.92
C ASN A 332 -8.94 7.80 -8.80
N PHE A 333 -10.14 8.01 -9.31
CA PHE A 333 -10.87 9.25 -9.19
C PHE A 333 -12.38 8.98 -9.30
N PRO A 334 -13.25 9.71 -8.55
CA PRO A 334 -14.69 9.44 -8.56
C PRO A 334 -15.36 9.78 -9.89
N GLU A 335 -16.29 8.92 -10.31
CA GLU A 335 -17.31 9.28 -11.29
C GLU A 335 -18.50 9.97 -10.57
N PRO A 336 -19.14 11.00 -11.12
CA PRO A 336 -18.90 11.61 -12.43
C PRO A 336 -17.91 12.79 -12.42
N GLU A 337 -17.06 12.91 -11.41
CA GLU A 337 -16.16 14.05 -11.21
C GLU A 337 -15.00 14.12 -12.24
N GLY A 338 -14.84 13.11 -13.10
CA GLY A 338 -13.83 13.13 -14.17
C GLY A 338 -12.81 11.98 -14.10
N ALA A 339 -13.24 10.77 -13.77
CA ALA A 339 -12.35 9.61 -13.64
C ALA A 339 -11.57 9.30 -14.93
N SER A 340 -12.21 9.43 -16.10
CA SER A 340 -11.54 9.19 -17.38
C SER A 340 -10.46 10.24 -17.68
N GLU A 341 -10.71 11.51 -17.39
CA GLU A 341 -9.74 12.60 -17.54
C GLU A 341 -8.56 12.42 -16.57
N TRP A 342 -8.84 12.00 -15.34
CA TRP A 342 -7.80 11.65 -14.37
C TRP A 342 -6.92 10.52 -14.87
N LEU A 343 -7.51 9.43 -15.38
CA LEU A 343 -6.78 8.31 -15.95
C LEU A 343 -5.80 8.77 -17.05
N TRP A 344 -6.28 9.54 -18.02
CA TRP A 344 -5.44 10.03 -19.12
C TRP A 344 -4.35 10.99 -18.63
N ARG A 345 -4.63 11.80 -17.61
CA ARG A 345 -3.64 12.67 -16.98
C ARG A 345 -2.53 11.85 -16.30
N GLN A 346 -2.89 10.81 -15.55
CA GLN A 346 -1.90 9.93 -14.95
C GLN A 346 -1.11 9.16 -16.01
N ALA A 347 -1.74 8.68 -17.06
CA ALA A 347 -1.05 8.06 -18.19
C ALA A 347 -0.06 9.01 -18.88
N ALA A 348 -0.42 10.29 -19.04
CA ALA A 348 0.48 11.31 -19.55
C ALA A 348 1.69 11.56 -18.65
N ASN A 349 1.49 11.58 -17.32
CA ASN A 349 2.57 11.67 -16.33
C ASN A 349 3.52 10.47 -16.42
N VAL A 350 2.97 9.26 -16.49
CA VAL A 350 3.74 8.02 -16.68
C VAL A 350 4.58 8.07 -17.94
N ARG A 351 3.98 8.47 -19.06
CA ARG A 351 4.70 8.63 -20.33
C ARG A 351 5.85 9.65 -20.22
N ARG A 352 5.60 10.80 -19.61
CA ARG A 352 6.61 11.83 -19.41
C ARG A 352 7.76 11.35 -18.53
N LEU A 353 7.47 10.69 -17.41
CA LEU A 353 8.50 10.10 -16.54
C LEU A 353 9.41 9.14 -17.33
N ARG A 354 8.83 8.28 -18.17
CA ARG A 354 9.61 7.36 -19.01
C ARG A 354 10.45 8.10 -20.07
N GLN A 355 9.95 9.19 -20.64
CA GLN A 355 10.71 10.05 -21.56
C GLN A 355 11.91 10.70 -20.86
N ASP A 356 11.80 10.97 -19.54
CA ASP A 356 12.86 11.51 -18.71
C ASP A 356 13.74 10.40 -18.08
N ASN A 357 13.68 9.19 -18.65
CA ASN A 357 14.46 8.01 -18.25
C ASN A 357 14.18 7.47 -16.84
N VAL A 358 13.03 7.78 -16.26
CA VAL A 358 12.58 7.10 -15.04
C VAL A 358 12.19 5.67 -15.41
N PRO A 359 12.73 4.65 -14.72
CA PRO A 359 12.45 3.24 -15.01
C PRO A 359 11.05 2.85 -14.49
N LEU A 360 10.00 3.47 -15.03
CA LEU A 360 8.61 3.20 -14.65
C LEU A 360 8.11 1.97 -15.42
N VAL A 361 7.83 0.89 -14.68
CA VAL A 361 7.58 -0.45 -15.21
C VAL A 361 6.12 -0.87 -15.19
N GLY A 362 5.24 -0.12 -14.54
CA GLY A 362 3.83 -0.51 -14.45
C GLY A 362 2.88 0.60 -14.01
N PHE A 363 1.58 0.34 -14.23
CA PHE A 363 0.48 1.22 -13.87
C PHE A 363 -0.74 0.41 -13.42
N THR A 364 -1.40 0.84 -12.35
CA THR A 364 -2.59 0.20 -11.78
C THR A 364 -3.71 1.21 -11.60
N TRP A 365 -4.91 0.91 -12.13
CA TRP A 365 -6.12 1.56 -11.66
C TRP A 365 -6.68 0.76 -10.47
N TYR A 366 -6.83 1.40 -9.32
CA TYR A 366 -7.25 0.79 -8.08
C TYR A 366 -8.58 1.39 -7.60
N GLY A 367 -9.76 0.66 -7.57
CA GLY A 367 -9.87 -0.81 -7.64
C GLY A 367 -10.70 -1.29 -8.84
N LEU A 368 -10.89 -2.61 -8.88
CA LEU A 368 -11.75 -3.25 -9.87
C LEU A 368 -13.20 -2.78 -9.74
N THR A 369 -13.75 -2.82 -8.54
CA THR A 369 -15.11 -2.36 -8.22
C THR A 369 -15.09 -1.06 -7.42
N ASP A 370 -16.22 -0.40 -7.35
CA ASP A 370 -16.44 0.71 -6.41
C ASP A 370 -16.07 0.29 -4.98
N MET A 371 -15.70 1.27 -4.21
CA MET A 371 -15.34 1.10 -2.79
C MET A 371 -16.43 1.68 -1.89
N THR A 372 -16.44 1.27 -0.62
CA THR A 372 -17.37 1.84 0.37
C THR A 372 -16.58 2.48 1.51
N ASP A 373 -17.08 3.61 2.03
CA ASP A 373 -16.58 4.32 3.22
C ASP A 373 -15.12 4.82 3.15
N TRP A 374 -14.51 4.92 1.94
CA TRP A 374 -13.18 5.50 1.75
C TRP A 374 -13.17 7.03 1.84
N ASP A 375 -14.31 7.69 1.60
CA ASP A 375 -14.48 9.12 1.83
C ASP A 375 -14.21 9.53 3.28
N ILE A 376 -14.34 8.59 4.21
CA ILE A 376 -14.06 8.75 5.64
C ILE A 376 -12.88 7.89 6.13
N CYS A 377 -12.05 7.39 5.23
CA CYS A 377 -10.88 6.54 5.55
C CYS A 377 -11.25 5.31 6.41
N LEU A 378 -12.37 4.66 6.12
CA LEU A 378 -12.89 3.48 6.82
C LEU A 378 -13.06 3.64 8.34
N ARG A 379 -13.15 4.86 8.89
CA ARG A 379 -13.22 5.09 10.36
C ARG A 379 -14.52 4.58 10.99
N GLU A 380 -15.58 4.50 10.23
CA GLU A 380 -16.88 4.01 10.66
C GLU A 380 -17.59 3.30 9.50
N ARG A 381 -18.57 2.46 9.82
CA ARG A 381 -19.36 1.78 8.81
C ARG A 381 -20.61 2.61 8.49
N ARG A 382 -20.58 3.32 7.37
CA ARG A 382 -21.74 4.07 6.82
C ARG A 382 -22.39 3.34 5.66
N GLY A 383 -21.63 2.54 4.91
CA GLY A 383 -22.09 1.93 3.68
C GLY A 383 -22.16 2.91 2.51
N THR A 384 -21.47 4.06 2.58
CA THR A 384 -21.41 5.03 1.50
C THR A 384 -20.59 4.47 0.34
N VAL A 385 -21.20 4.36 -0.84
CA VAL A 385 -20.50 3.90 -2.04
C VAL A 385 -19.70 5.03 -2.66
N ASN A 386 -18.41 4.83 -2.81
CA ASN A 386 -17.51 5.74 -3.50
C ASN A 386 -17.31 5.22 -4.94
N PRO A 387 -17.79 5.95 -5.97
CA PRO A 387 -17.81 5.48 -7.35
C PRO A 387 -16.45 5.63 -8.03
N VAL A 388 -15.46 4.87 -7.60
CA VAL A 388 -14.05 4.96 -8.04
C VAL A 388 -13.56 3.74 -8.83
N GLY A 389 -14.38 2.67 -8.88
CA GLY A 389 -14.05 1.43 -9.56
C GLY A 389 -14.09 1.51 -11.08
N LEU A 390 -13.50 0.51 -11.74
CA LEU A 390 -13.74 0.25 -13.17
C LEU A 390 -15.18 -0.25 -13.40
N PHE A 391 -15.72 -0.94 -12.41
CA PHE A 391 -17.10 -1.44 -12.37
C PHE A 391 -17.79 -0.96 -11.10
N ASP A 392 -19.11 -0.82 -11.14
CA ASP A 392 -19.90 -0.60 -9.94
C ASP A 392 -20.02 -1.89 -9.08
N LEU A 393 -20.70 -1.80 -7.93
CA LEU A 393 -20.87 -2.98 -7.05
C LEU A 393 -21.76 -4.08 -7.67
N GLU A 394 -22.58 -3.75 -8.66
CA GLU A 394 -23.35 -4.71 -9.47
C GLU A 394 -22.56 -5.26 -10.66
N ARG A 395 -21.25 -4.89 -10.80
CA ARG A 395 -20.34 -5.28 -11.90
C ARG A 395 -20.72 -4.69 -13.25
N ARG A 396 -21.49 -3.59 -13.26
CA ARG A 396 -21.75 -2.82 -14.49
C ARG A 396 -20.56 -1.92 -14.79
N GLU A 397 -20.19 -1.88 -16.06
CA GLU A 397 -19.04 -1.10 -16.53
C GLU A 397 -19.25 0.41 -16.35
N ARG A 398 -18.24 1.09 -15.77
CA ARG A 398 -18.19 2.54 -15.69
C ARG A 398 -17.47 3.14 -16.92
N PRO A 399 -17.70 4.43 -17.25
CA PRO A 399 -17.01 5.07 -18.38
C PRO A 399 -15.49 4.95 -18.32
N VAL A 400 -14.88 5.08 -17.15
CA VAL A 400 -13.42 4.93 -16.94
C VAL A 400 -12.89 3.55 -17.29
N CYS A 401 -13.71 2.49 -17.18
CA CYS A 401 -13.32 1.13 -17.57
C CYS A 401 -13.02 1.06 -19.07
N ARG A 402 -13.83 1.72 -19.90
CA ARG A 402 -13.60 1.78 -21.35
C ARG A 402 -12.31 2.52 -21.66
N ALA A 403 -12.09 3.68 -21.04
CA ALA A 403 -10.86 4.44 -21.17
C ALA A 403 -9.63 3.62 -20.71
N PHE A 404 -9.76 2.85 -19.64
CA PHE A 404 -8.67 1.98 -19.16
C PHE A 404 -8.35 0.84 -20.13
N ARG A 405 -9.36 0.20 -20.74
CA ARG A 405 -9.13 -0.80 -21.79
C ARG A 405 -8.43 -0.19 -23.00
N ASP A 406 -8.81 1.03 -23.40
CA ASP A 406 -8.15 1.75 -24.50
C ASP A 406 -6.69 2.01 -24.16
N LEU A 407 -6.39 2.44 -22.95
CA LEU A 407 -5.02 2.62 -22.47
C LEU A 407 -4.21 1.32 -22.49
N VAL A 408 -4.78 0.22 -21.98
CA VAL A 408 -4.13 -1.11 -21.99
C VAL A 408 -3.88 -1.59 -23.43
N ARG A 409 -4.82 -1.40 -24.34
CA ARG A 409 -4.67 -1.77 -25.76
C ARG A 409 -3.57 -0.95 -26.44
N GLU A 410 -3.50 0.34 -26.17
CA GLU A 410 -2.52 1.25 -26.79
C GLU A 410 -1.09 1.01 -26.25
N TYR A 411 -0.94 0.77 -24.96
CA TYR A 411 0.38 0.70 -24.31
C TYR A 411 0.76 -0.68 -23.76
N GLY A 412 -0.12 -1.66 -23.76
CA GLY A 412 0.16 -3.01 -23.22
C GLY A 412 1.22 -3.82 -23.99
N HIS A 413 1.63 -3.34 -25.17
CA HIS A 413 2.71 -3.94 -25.97
C HIS A 413 4.08 -3.27 -25.72
N VAL A 414 4.11 -2.12 -25.02
CA VAL A 414 5.34 -1.39 -24.70
C VAL A 414 6.19 -2.23 -23.75
N GLU A 415 7.48 -2.29 -24.03
CA GLU A 415 8.41 -3.01 -23.17
C GLU A 415 8.61 -2.25 -21.85
N ALA A 416 8.49 -2.98 -20.74
CA ALA A 416 9.09 -2.52 -19.50
C ALA A 416 10.61 -2.47 -19.73
N TRP A 417 11.30 -1.49 -19.16
CA TRP A 417 12.73 -1.33 -19.33
C TRP A 417 13.49 -2.62 -19.03
N GLU A 418 13.98 -3.28 -20.06
CA GLU A 418 14.72 -4.56 -19.95
C GLU A 418 15.89 -4.47 -18.96
N SER A 419 16.62 -3.35 -18.95
CA SER A 419 17.78 -3.17 -18.06
C SER A 419 17.40 -3.10 -16.59
N ALA A 420 16.23 -2.56 -16.22
CA ALA A 420 15.82 -2.43 -14.83
C ALA A 420 15.35 -3.77 -14.26
N LEU A 421 14.58 -4.56 -15.03
CA LEU A 421 14.11 -5.88 -14.61
C LEU A 421 15.17 -6.97 -14.77
N SER A 422 16.02 -6.91 -15.78
CA SER A 422 17.10 -7.89 -15.99
C SER A 422 18.19 -7.77 -14.92
N SER A 423 18.49 -6.58 -14.43
CA SER A 423 19.42 -6.40 -13.30
C SER A 423 18.88 -6.94 -11.98
N LEU A 424 17.53 -7.00 -11.83
CA LEU A 424 16.87 -7.56 -10.65
C LEU A 424 16.72 -9.08 -10.72
N VAL A 425 16.66 -9.66 -11.93
CA VAL A 425 16.36 -11.09 -12.16
C VAL A 425 17.64 -11.91 -12.44
N SER A 426 18.78 -11.28 -12.75
CA SER A 426 20.03 -12.02 -12.92
C SER A 426 20.54 -12.54 -11.57
N PRO A 427 20.49 -13.85 -11.31
CA PRO A 427 21.22 -14.39 -10.18
C PRO A 427 22.69 -14.05 -10.40
N VAL A 428 23.34 -13.51 -9.37
CA VAL A 428 24.79 -13.50 -9.32
C VAL A 428 25.20 -14.96 -9.35
N VAL A 429 25.58 -15.44 -10.51
CA VAL A 429 26.28 -16.72 -10.62
C VAL A 429 27.63 -16.50 -9.94
N VAL A 430 27.69 -16.87 -8.68
CA VAL A 430 28.99 -17.05 -7.99
C VAL A 430 29.64 -18.25 -8.67
N THR A 431 30.44 -17.98 -9.68
CA THR A 431 31.39 -18.97 -10.18
C THR A 431 32.40 -19.20 -9.07
N THR A 432 32.18 -20.23 -8.27
CA THR A 432 33.26 -20.87 -7.52
C THR A 432 34.15 -21.55 -8.56
N THR A 433 35.24 -20.90 -8.91
CA THR A 433 36.34 -21.54 -9.63
C THR A 433 37.04 -22.50 -8.65
N PRO A 434 37.40 -23.71 -9.08
CA PRO A 434 37.92 -24.76 -8.23
C PRO A 434 39.30 -24.45 -7.63
#